data_6e5deebe45cc927673da0f3d0db4c5dc
#
_entry.id   6e5deebe45cc927673da0f3d0db4c5dc
#
_cell.length_a   1.000
_cell.length_b   1.000
_cell.length_c   1.000
_cell.angle_alpha   90.00
_cell.angle_beta   90.00
_cell.angle_gamma   90.00
#
_symmetry.space_group_name_H-M   'P 1'
#
loop_
_entity.id
_entity.type
_entity.pdbx_description
1 polymer ?
#
loop_
_entity_poly.entity_id
_entity_poly.type
_entity_poly.pdbx_seq_one_letter_code
_entity_poly.pdbx_strand_id
1 'polypeptide(L)'
;VVVGQAPMAVTEGDTTVFNASAYRTPEGSMLEELVKQLPGGEIDADGKLLIHGKEVKKILVDGKEFFSDDPKAALKNLPVEMVEKLKAYERQSDLARLTGIDDGEEEMILDLSVKKNMKRGWMENFMGGYGSKDRYELANTLNRFRENSQLTIIGNLNNTNNQGFSELQNESSSSTGNIRSRMGLTTSRSLGLNATYDWKRVKLRSNIQYVGTDRLEDSRTTVDNFLREDKSINLGTSHSRQQNHELVANASLEWKMDSVTTLIFRPQYRFSANDRENSGFQEGWGNDVLLNERESSGTNHNSRYNLTMMLQLSRKLSRLGRNVALKVDYGTNASSTDRKSLSTTRYFKNNTKKIQNQKIEDDVDGYNYRVQLVYVEPLPWRHFLQLRYSYQYRVNNSDRFVYDWD
;
A
#
# COMPACT_ATOMS: atom_id res chain seq x y z
N VAL A 1 14.44 -2.79 47.91
CA VAL A 1 13.78 -2.09 46.79
C VAL A 1 12.90 -3.12 46.08
N VAL A 2 11.58 -3.03 46.22
CA VAL A 2 10.63 -3.85 45.46
C VAL A 2 10.56 -3.22 44.07
N VAL A 3 11.19 -3.82 43.10
CA VAL A 3 11.07 -3.43 41.68
C VAL A 3 9.75 -4.03 41.19
N GLY A 4 8.69 -3.23 41.16
CA GLY A 4 7.43 -3.61 40.54
C GLY A 4 7.64 -3.69 39.01
N GLN A 5 7.40 -4.85 38.42
CA GLN A 5 7.30 -4.94 36.96
C GLN A 5 6.06 -4.19 36.50
N ALA A 6 6.23 -3.26 35.57
CA ALA A 6 5.08 -2.61 34.94
C ALA A 6 4.23 -3.68 34.17
N PRO A 7 2.90 -3.61 34.24
CA PRO A 7 2.05 -4.56 33.53
C PRO A 7 2.32 -4.53 32.03
N MET A 8 2.24 -5.69 31.39
CA MET A 8 2.50 -5.82 29.95
C MET A 8 1.50 -5.01 29.10
N ALA A 9 0.23 -5.06 29.50
CA ALA A 9 -0.85 -4.31 28.86
C ALA A 9 -1.82 -3.78 29.91
N VAL A 10 -2.36 -2.59 29.69
CA VAL A 10 -3.39 -1.96 30.54
C VAL A 10 -4.45 -1.36 29.61
N THR A 11 -5.72 -1.57 29.95
CA THR A 11 -6.83 -0.93 29.22
C THR A 11 -7.25 0.33 29.98
N GLU A 12 -7.17 1.47 29.33
CA GLU A 12 -7.56 2.80 29.82
C GLU A 12 -8.75 3.31 28.98
N GLY A 13 -9.99 3.07 29.44
CA GLY A 13 -11.19 3.34 28.63
C GLY A 13 -11.20 2.49 27.35
N ASP A 14 -11.29 3.13 26.17
CA ASP A 14 -11.30 2.46 24.86
C ASP A 14 -9.87 2.28 24.27
N THR A 15 -8.83 2.60 25.06
CA THR A 15 -7.43 2.52 24.61
C THR A 15 -6.72 1.36 25.31
N THR A 16 -6.11 0.47 24.55
CA THR A 16 -5.19 -0.54 25.09
C THR A 16 -3.76 0.00 25.02
N VAL A 17 -3.09 0.08 26.17
CA VAL A 17 -1.70 0.56 26.30
C VAL A 17 -0.79 -0.61 26.57
N PHE A 18 0.18 -0.86 25.70
CA PHE A 18 1.21 -1.88 25.84
C PHE A 18 2.53 -1.22 26.26
N ASN A 19 3.23 -1.82 27.20
CA ASN A 19 4.55 -1.34 27.63
C ASN A 19 5.63 -2.09 26.85
N ALA A 20 6.33 -1.41 25.93
CA ALA A 20 7.33 -2.03 25.07
C ALA A 20 8.44 -2.76 25.84
N SER A 21 8.84 -2.24 27.01
CA SER A 21 9.91 -2.84 27.83
C SER A 21 9.51 -4.17 28.48
N ALA A 22 8.23 -4.52 28.51
CA ALA A 22 7.74 -5.78 29.05
C ALA A 22 7.91 -6.97 28.08
N TYR A 23 8.19 -6.68 26.81
CA TYR A 23 8.36 -7.67 25.74
C TYR A 23 9.85 -7.83 25.41
N ARG A 24 10.31 -9.07 25.26
CA ARG A 24 11.71 -9.36 24.90
C ARG A 24 11.85 -9.45 23.40
N THR A 25 12.47 -8.48 22.81
CA THR A 25 12.86 -8.48 21.38
C THR A 25 14.37 -8.56 21.26
N PRO A 26 14.92 -9.23 20.24
CA PRO A 26 16.34 -9.16 19.95
C PRO A 26 16.82 -7.72 19.74
N GLU A 27 18.09 -7.46 20.03
CA GLU A 27 18.71 -6.15 19.79
C GLU A 27 18.67 -5.83 18.28
N GLY A 28 18.36 -4.58 17.92
CA GLY A 28 18.20 -4.16 16.52
C GLY A 28 16.88 -4.58 15.85
N SER A 29 15.94 -5.16 16.61
CA SER A 29 14.63 -5.56 16.06
C SER A 29 13.81 -4.36 15.61
N MET A 30 13.04 -4.57 14.54
CA MET A 30 12.05 -3.61 14.05
C MET A 30 10.69 -3.81 14.74
N LEU A 31 9.82 -2.81 14.63
CA LEU A 31 8.50 -2.79 15.26
C LEU A 31 7.66 -4.05 15.00
N GLU A 32 7.83 -4.67 13.83
CA GLU A 32 7.16 -5.90 13.44
C GLU A 32 7.34 -7.02 14.48
N GLU A 33 8.56 -7.20 15.00
CA GLU A 33 8.86 -8.25 15.99
C GLU A 33 8.22 -7.97 17.35
N LEU A 34 8.09 -6.71 17.72
CA LEU A 34 7.39 -6.33 18.94
C LEU A 34 5.89 -6.57 18.81
N VAL A 35 5.29 -6.17 17.68
CA VAL A 35 3.85 -6.29 17.47
C VAL A 35 3.38 -7.75 17.45
N LYS A 36 4.17 -8.67 16.90
CA LYS A 36 3.89 -10.12 16.94
C LYS A 36 3.81 -10.69 18.34
N GLN A 37 4.41 -10.02 19.32
CA GLN A 37 4.38 -10.43 20.75
C GLN A 37 3.26 -9.78 21.55
N LEU A 38 2.56 -8.79 20.98
CA LEU A 38 1.47 -8.10 21.70
C LEU A 38 0.25 -9.02 21.84
N PRO A 39 -0.40 -9.04 23.02
CA PRO A 39 -1.68 -9.73 23.17
C PRO A 39 -2.72 -9.23 22.18
N GLY A 40 -3.22 -10.13 21.31
CA GLY A 40 -4.16 -9.79 20.24
C GLY A 40 -3.55 -9.08 19.05
N GLY A 41 -2.22 -8.95 18.98
CA GLY A 41 -1.48 -8.46 17.81
C GLY A 41 -1.21 -9.60 16.83
N GLU A 42 -1.55 -9.41 15.57
CA GLU A 42 -1.35 -10.38 14.50
C GLU A 42 -0.96 -9.66 13.21
N ILE A 43 -0.08 -10.30 12.45
CA ILE A 43 0.22 -9.87 11.07
C ILE A 43 -0.29 -10.96 10.15
N ASP A 44 -1.27 -10.63 9.31
CA ASP A 44 -1.89 -11.58 8.40
C ASP A 44 -0.95 -11.99 7.25
N ALA A 45 -1.40 -12.94 6.42
CA ALA A 45 -0.63 -13.43 5.28
C ALA A 45 -0.33 -12.35 4.23
N ASP A 46 -1.14 -11.29 4.21
CA ASP A 46 -0.96 -10.12 3.36
C ASP A 46 -0.07 -9.05 3.99
N GLY A 47 0.45 -9.28 5.20
CA GLY A 47 1.31 -8.37 5.96
C GLY A 47 0.55 -7.21 6.60
N LYS A 48 -0.77 -7.28 6.74
CA LYS A 48 -1.58 -6.29 7.44
C LYS A 48 -1.52 -6.53 8.94
N LEU A 49 -1.40 -5.45 9.68
CA LEU A 49 -1.44 -5.49 11.13
C LEU A 49 -2.89 -5.53 11.64
N LEU A 50 -3.21 -6.53 12.43
CA LEU A 50 -4.46 -6.61 13.18
C LEU A 50 -4.17 -6.47 14.68
N ILE A 51 -5.03 -5.77 15.39
CA ILE A 51 -5.05 -5.72 16.88
C ILE A 51 -6.48 -6.01 17.32
N HIS A 52 -6.64 -7.04 18.15
CA HIS A 52 -7.95 -7.56 18.56
C HIS A 52 -8.89 -7.87 17.40
N GLY A 53 -8.33 -8.39 16.29
CA GLY A 53 -9.06 -8.74 15.07
C GLY A 53 -9.45 -7.55 14.18
N LYS A 54 -9.10 -6.31 14.55
CA LYS A 54 -9.34 -5.10 13.74
C LYS A 54 -8.07 -4.67 13.01
N GLU A 55 -8.18 -4.39 11.71
CA GLU A 55 -7.06 -3.93 10.89
C GLU A 55 -6.60 -2.53 11.31
N VAL A 56 -5.32 -2.39 11.66
CA VAL A 56 -4.71 -1.09 11.94
C VAL A 56 -4.53 -0.33 10.64
N LYS A 57 -5.25 0.76 10.50
CA LYS A 57 -5.23 1.60 9.30
C LYS A 57 -4.07 2.59 9.29
N LYS A 58 -3.63 3.04 10.46
CA LYS A 58 -2.56 4.04 10.58
C LYS A 58 -1.67 3.76 11.78
N ILE A 59 -0.38 3.98 11.59
CA ILE A 59 0.60 4.01 12.67
C ILE A 59 1.04 5.44 12.90
N LEU A 60 1.01 5.86 14.17
CA LEU A 60 1.48 7.17 14.60
C LEU A 60 2.75 7.03 15.43
N VAL A 61 3.56 8.08 15.43
CA VAL A 61 4.73 8.23 16.31
C VAL A 61 4.58 9.54 17.08
N ASP A 62 4.37 9.45 18.40
CA ASP A 62 4.00 10.59 19.26
C ASP A 62 2.82 11.41 18.68
N GLY A 63 1.74 10.72 18.23
CA GLY A 63 0.54 11.32 17.68
C GLY A 63 0.65 11.86 16.25
N LYS A 64 1.79 11.68 15.57
CA LYS A 64 2.04 12.12 14.20
C LYS A 64 2.03 10.92 13.27
N GLU A 65 1.29 11.00 12.17
CA GLU A 65 1.18 9.90 11.20
C GLU A 65 2.55 9.59 10.57
N PHE A 66 2.91 8.32 10.56
CA PHE A 66 4.14 7.81 9.97
C PHE A 66 3.78 7.00 8.72
N PHE A 67 4.14 7.49 7.52
CA PHE A 67 3.74 6.91 6.24
C PHE A 67 2.23 6.58 6.22
N SER A 68 1.39 7.61 6.22
CA SER A 68 -0.05 7.64 6.57
C SER A 68 -0.89 6.48 6.03
N ASP A 69 -0.57 5.98 4.83
CA ASP A 69 -1.36 4.93 4.17
C ASP A 69 -0.58 3.60 4.05
N ASP A 70 0.57 3.49 4.73
CA ASP A 70 1.39 2.30 4.70
C ASP A 70 1.90 1.89 6.09
N PRO A 71 1.06 1.22 6.91
CA PRO A 71 1.48 0.70 8.21
C PRO A 71 2.68 -0.26 8.13
N LYS A 72 2.86 -0.96 7.00
CA LYS A 72 3.99 -1.88 6.80
C LYS A 72 5.32 -1.15 6.76
N ALA A 73 5.36 0.07 6.19
CA ALA A 73 6.57 0.89 6.22
C ALA A 73 7.01 1.18 7.66
N ALA A 74 6.07 1.44 8.58
CA ALA A 74 6.37 1.63 9.99
C ALA A 74 6.87 0.33 10.66
N LEU A 75 6.20 -0.79 10.41
CA LEU A 75 6.56 -2.09 10.97
C LEU A 75 7.99 -2.51 10.63
N LYS A 76 8.42 -2.26 9.39
CA LYS A 76 9.74 -2.69 8.89
C LYS A 76 10.88 -1.70 9.14
N ASN A 77 10.58 -0.43 9.48
CA ASN A 77 11.60 0.63 9.53
C ASN A 77 11.68 1.37 10.86
N LEU A 78 10.79 1.11 11.82
CA LEU A 78 10.88 1.70 13.15
C LEU A 78 11.55 0.72 14.12
N PRO A 79 12.73 1.06 14.69
CA PRO A 79 13.39 0.22 15.67
C PRO A 79 12.60 0.13 16.97
N VAL A 80 12.49 -1.06 17.54
CA VAL A 80 11.82 -1.28 18.86
C VAL A 80 12.48 -0.47 19.94
N GLU A 81 13.78 -0.24 19.87
CA GLU A 81 14.56 0.47 20.88
C GLU A 81 14.07 1.88 21.15
N MET A 82 13.45 2.54 20.17
CA MET A 82 12.88 3.88 20.34
C MET A 82 11.52 3.88 21.04
N VAL A 83 10.83 2.74 21.08
CA VAL A 83 9.45 2.66 21.57
C VAL A 83 9.44 2.53 23.09
N GLU A 84 8.68 3.42 23.77
CA GLU A 84 8.39 3.34 25.20
C GLU A 84 7.07 2.59 25.44
N LYS A 85 6.01 2.99 24.70
CA LYS A 85 4.66 2.42 24.82
C LYS A 85 4.00 2.39 23.46
N LEU A 86 3.05 1.46 23.29
CA LEU A 86 2.15 1.41 22.15
C LEU A 86 0.72 1.61 22.67
N LYS A 87 -0.05 2.44 21.99
CA LYS A 87 -1.46 2.69 22.29
C LYS A 87 -2.31 2.29 21.11
N ALA A 88 -3.17 1.32 21.30
CA ALA A 88 -4.15 0.89 20.30
C ALA A 88 -5.53 1.44 20.67
N TYR A 89 -6.14 2.19 19.78
CA TYR A 89 -7.46 2.79 19.98
C TYR A 89 -8.18 3.05 18.66
N GLU A 90 -9.49 3.17 18.73
CA GLU A 90 -10.33 3.55 17.60
C GLU A 90 -10.46 5.08 17.54
N ARG A 91 -10.21 5.65 16.36
CA ARG A 91 -10.33 7.08 16.11
C ARG A 91 -11.52 7.34 15.19
N GLN A 92 -12.40 8.21 15.63
CA GLN A 92 -13.52 8.69 14.84
C GLN A 92 -13.08 9.42 13.57
N SER A 93 -13.95 9.44 12.57
CA SER A 93 -13.74 10.20 11.34
C SER A 93 -13.50 11.69 11.61
N ASP A 94 -12.89 12.40 10.67
CA ASP A 94 -12.72 13.85 10.80
C ASP A 94 -14.06 14.59 10.84
N LEU A 95 -15.07 14.06 10.17
CA LEU A 95 -16.41 14.64 10.18
C LEU A 95 -17.03 14.50 11.58
N ALA A 96 -16.99 13.29 12.18
CA ALA A 96 -17.49 13.05 13.52
C ALA A 96 -16.74 13.92 14.56
N ARG A 97 -15.41 13.99 14.46
CA ARG A 97 -14.56 14.81 15.33
C ARG A 97 -14.88 16.31 15.25
N LEU A 98 -15.20 16.83 14.07
CA LEU A 98 -15.49 18.25 13.86
C LEU A 98 -16.94 18.62 14.16
N THR A 99 -17.87 17.72 13.90
CA THR A 99 -19.31 17.94 14.15
C THR A 99 -19.71 17.53 15.57
N GLY A 100 -18.95 16.65 16.23
CA GLY A 100 -19.28 16.07 17.52
C GLY A 100 -20.39 15.00 17.45
N ILE A 101 -20.74 14.54 16.25
CA ILE A 101 -21.73 13.48 16.03
C ILE A 101 -21.02 12.29 15.42
N ASP A 102 -21.19 11.15 16.04
CA ASP A 102 -20.68 9.87 15.54
C ASP A 102 -21.36 9.53 14.22
N ASP A 103 -20.57 9.22 13.20
CA ASP A 103 -21.01 8.81 11.87
C ASP A 103 -20.83 7.30 11.61
N GLY A 104 -20.37 6.57 12.64
CA GLY A 104 -20.11 5.14 12.58
C GLY A 104 -18.85 4.77 11.80
N GLU A 105 -18.05 5.76 11.36
CA GLU A 105 -16.77 5.54 10.70
C GLU A 105 -15.63 5.67 11.71
N GLU A 106 -15.04 4.55 12.09
CA GLU A 106 -13.91 4.47 13.01
C GLU A 106 -12.72 3.77 12.36
N GLU A 107 -11.52 4.25 12.67
CA GLU A 107 -10.26 3.66 12.22
C GLU A 107 -9.45 3.17 13.41
N MET A 108 -8.99 1.90 13.38
CA MET A 108 -8.04 1.40 14.37
C MET A 108 -6.67 2.05 14.14
N ILE A 109 -6.14 2.66 15.20
CA ILE A 109 -4.87 3.37 15.22
C ILE A 109 -3.91 2.69 16.20
N LEU A 110 -2.64 2.59 15.80
CA LEU A 110 -1.54 2.24 16.70
C LEU A 110 -0.62 3.46 16.87
N ASP A 111 -0.60 4.07 18.04
CA ASP A 111 0.25 5.23 18.36
C ASP A 111 1.44 4.80 19.21
N LEU A 112 2.65 5.04 18.71
CA LEU A 112 3.92 4.73 19.35
C LEU A 112 4.40 5.95 20.15
N SER A 113 4.58 5.80 21.45
CA SER A 113 5.25 6.81 22.28
C SER A 113 6.76 6.56 22.23
N VAL A 114 7.52 7.57 21.81
CA VAL A 114 8.98 7.51 21.76
C VAL A 114 9.59 7.77 23.15
N LYS A 115 10.64 7.05 23.50
CA LYS A 115 11.40 7.24 24.75
C LYS A 115 11.86 8.70 24.87
N LYS A 116 11.81 9.27 26.07
CA LYS A 116 12.10 10.70 26.32
C LYS A 116 13.46 11.15 25.82
N ASN A 117 14.48 10.29 25.92
CA ASN A 117 15.86 10.57 25.45
C ASN A 117 16.01 10.52 23.93
N MET A 118 15.02 9.98 23.20
CA MET A 118 15.03 9.84 21.75
C MET A 118 14.06 10.81 21.03
N LYS A 119 13.32 11.64 21.78
CA LYS A 119 12.36 12.61 21.21
C LYS A 119 12.97 13.76 20.44
N ARG A 120 14.28 14.02 20.60
CA ARG A 120 15.03 15.08 19.93
C ARG A 120 16.37 14.52 19.48
N GLY A 121 16.61 14.56 18.17
CA GLY A 121 17.88 14.09 17.61
C GLY A 121 17.75 13.49 16.24
N TRP A 122 18.82 12.88 15.82
CA TRP A 122 18.92 12.06 14.62
C TRP A 122 19.06 10.60 15.04
N MET A 123 18.43 9.73 14.31
CA MET A 123 18.58 8.29 14.43
C MET A 123 18.78 7.73 13.04
N GLU A 124 19.84 6.98 12.86
CA GLU A 124 20.18 6.34 11.60
C GLU A 124 20.32 4.84 11.82
N ASN A 125 19.76 4.07 10.91
CA ASN A 125 19.96 2.64 10.78
C ASN A 125 20.46 2.35 9.37
N PHE A 126 21.65 1.80 9.27
CA PHE A 126 22.28 1.42 8.01
C PHE A 126 22.54 -0.07 8.02
N MET A 127 22.14 -0.75 6.97
CA MET A 127 22.42 -2.15 6.71
C MET A 127 23.04 -2.30 5.34
N GLY A 128 24.16 -3.03 5.27
CA GLY A 128 24.83 -3.34 4.02
C GLY A 128 25.30 -4.79 4.00
N GLY A 129 25.05 -5.47 2.90
CA GLY A 129 25.47 -6.85 2.71
C GLY A 129 25.87 -7.13 1.27
N TYR A 130 26.90 -7.98 1.10
CA TYR A 130 27.32 -8.53 -0.19
C TYR A 130 27.48 -10.03 -0.07
N GLY A 131 26.92 -10.76 -1.01
CA GLY A 131 26.88 -12.22 -0.99
C GLY A 131 27.45 -12.86 -2.26
N SER A 132 27.45 -14.19 -2.30
CA SER A 132 27.81 -14.95 -3.49
C SER A 132 26.88 -14.67 -4.67
N LYS A 133 27.35 -14.87 -5.91
CA LYS A 133 26.60 -14.61 -7.15
C LYS A 133 26.16 -13.16 -7.30
N ASP A 134 27.02 -12.22 -6.92
CA ASP A 134 26.79 -10.77 -7.01
C ASP A 134 25.52 -10.29 -6.31
N ARG A 135 25.13 -10.96 -5.21
CA ARG A 135 24.00 -10.52 -4.38
C ARG A 135 24.44 -9.38 -3.50
N TYR A 136 23.60 -8.35 -3.45
CA TYR A 136 23.80 -7.19 -2.59
C TYR A 136 22.49 -6.72 -1.96
N GLU A 137 22.62 -6.13 -0.79
CA GLU A 137 21.52 -5.46 -0.11
C GLU A 137 22.06 -4.24 0.63
N LEU A 138 21.46 -3.09 0.38
CA LEU A 138 21.75 -1.82 1.04
C LEU A 138 20.42 -1.24 1.51
N ALA A 139 20.29 -0.99 2.81
CA ALA A 139 19.13 -0.32 3.39
C ALA A 139 19.59 0.77 4.34
N ASN A 140 18.93 1.90 4.28
CA ASN A 140 19.18 3.03 5.15
C ASN A 140 17.87 3.65 5.61
N THR A 141 17.77 3.95 6.90
CA THR A 141 16.66 4.70 7.47
C THR A 141 17.23 5.83 8.32
N LEU A 142 16.98 7.05 7.92
CA LEU A 142 17.37 8.26 8.62
C LEU A 142 16.13 8.95 9.20
N ASN A 143 16.07 9.07 10.52
CA ASN A 143 14.99 9.72 11.24
C ASN A 143 15.52 10.97 11.94
N ARG A 144 14.77 12.06 11.85
CA ARG A 144 15.01 13.29 12.61
C ARG A 144 13.76 13.62 13.40
N PHE A 145 13.89 13.63 14.71
CA PHE A 145 12.81 13.98 15.63
C PHE A 145 13.06 15.36 16.26
N ARG A 146 11.99 16.15 16.30
CA ARG A 146 11.90 17.41 17.05
C ARG A 146 10.49 17.51 17.62
N GLU A 147 10.31 18.37 18.62
CA GLU A 147 9.00 18.59 19.26
C GLU A 147 7.84 18.77 18.28
N ASN A 148 8.05 19.62 17.26
CA ASN A 148 7.01 20.02 16.30
C ASN A 148 7.18 19.39 14.92
N SER A 149 8.24 18.61 14.67
CA SER A 149 8.50 18.05 13.34
C SER A 149 9.16 16.68 13.41
N GLN A 150 8.86 15.88 12.41
CA GLN A 150 9.54 14.62 12.14
C GLN A 150 9.86 14.57 10.66
N LEU A 151 11.04 14.06 10.34
CA LEU A 151 11.49 13.79 8.98
C LEU A 151 12.09 12.39 8.98
N THR A 152 11.61 11.57 8.07
CA THR A 152 12.14 10.22 7.84
C THR A 152 12.49 10.06 6.38
N ILE A 153 13.69 9.55 6.11
CA ILE A 153 14.15 9.17 4.77
C ILE A 153 14.50 7.69 4.83
N ILE A 154 13.94 6.91 3.92
CA ILE A 154 14.20 5.48 3.81
C ILE A 154 14.70 5.21 2.40
N GLY A 155 15.80 4.47 2.27
CA GLY A 155 16.33 4.01 0.99
C GLY A 155 16.65 2.52 1.04
N ASN A 156 16.34 1.80 -0.03
CA ASN A 156 16.71 0.40 -0.19
C ASN A 156 17.13 0.09 -1.63
N LEU A 157 18.22 -0.64 -1.78
CA LEU A 157 18.72 -1.15 -3.05
C LEU A 157 19.14 -2.60 -2.83
N ASN A 158 18.55 -3.54 -3.56
CA ASN A 158 18.92 -4.94 -3.42
C ASN A 158 18.61 -5.76 -4.67
N ASN A 159 19.23 -6.94 -4.78
CA ASN A 159 18.89 -7.98 -5.74
C ASN A 159 18.69 -9.35 -5.04
N THR A 160 18.22 -9.32 -3.80
CA THR A 160 17.99 -10.48 -2.93
C THR A 160 16.52 -10.91 -2.89
N ASN A 161 15.70 -10.44 -3.83
CA ASN A 161 14.25 -10.63 -3.88
C ASN A 161 13.49 -9.92 -2.73
N ASN A 162 14.14 -9.00 -2.02
CA ASN A 162 13.48 -8.13 -1.06
C ASN A 162 12.84 -6.95 -1.79
N GLN A 163 11.55 -6.73 -1.66
CA GLN A 163 10.82 -5.68 -2.40
C GLN A 163 10.87 -4.30 -1.74
N GLY A 164 11.80 -4.09 -0.83
CA GLY A 164 12.03 -2.80 -0.18
C GLY A 164 11.30 -2.63 1.15
N PHE A 165 11.07 -1.39 1.58
CA PHE A 165 10.58 -1.06 2.91
C PHE A 165 9.07 -1.28 3.11
N SER A 166 8.31 -1.35 2.05
CA SER A 166 6.94 -1.87 2.07
C SER A 166 6.78 -2.78 0.87
N GLU A 167 6.13 -3.92 1.04
CA GLU A 167 5.59 -4.62 -0.10
C GLU A 167 4.40 -3.81 -0.57
N LEU A 168 4.61 -2.87 -1.49
CA LEU A 168 3.53 -2.23 -2.20
C LEU A 168 2.82 -3.32 -3.00
N GLN A 169 1.81 -3.91 -2.37
CA GLN A 169 1.01 -4.94 -3.01
C GLN A 169 0.12 -4.27 -4.04
N ASN A 170 0.25 -4.72 -5.27
CA ASN A 170 -0.85 -4.60 -6.21
C ASN A 170 -2.08 -5.24 -5.57
N GLU A 171 -3.08 -4.44 -5.22
CA GLU A 171 -4.39 -4.87 -4.69
C GLU A 171 -5.18 -5.77 -5.63
N SER A 172 -4.60 -6.22 -6.73
CA SER A 172 -5.25 -7.05 -7.75
C SER A 172 -4.87 -8.52 -7.71
N SER A 173 -4.22 -9.04 -6.69
CA SER A 173 -4.06 -10.48 -6.55
C SER A 173 -4.95 -11.01 -5.43
N SER A 174 -6.18 -11.38 -5.81
CA SER A 174 -7.05 -12.26 -5.05
C SER A 174 -6.27 -13.44 -4.47
N SER A 175 -6.38 -13.57 -3.18
CA SER A 175 -6.22 -14.73 -2.32
C SER A 175 -6.08 -16.10 -3.02
N THR A 176 -4.93 -16.43 -3.48
CA THR A 176 -4.46 -17.80 -3.52
C THR A 176 -2.96 -17.68 -3.35
N GLY A 177 -2.43 -18.12 -2.22
CA GLY A 177 -1.06 -17.93 -1.78
C GLY A 177 -0.06 -18.16 -2.91
N ASN A 178 0.25 -17.10 -3.63
CA ASN A 178 1.03 -17.19 -4.84
C ASN A 178 2.52 -17.34 -4.51
N ILE A 179 2.93 -18.58 -4.26
CA ILE A 179 4.33 -19.00 -4.36
C ILE A 179 4.96 -18.47 -5.67
N ARG A 180 4.18 -18.29 -6.73
CA ARG A 180 4.60 -17.72 -8.04
C ARG A 180 5.13 -16.28 -7.95
N SER A 181 4.66 -15.45 -7.00
CA SER A 181 5.15 -14.08 -6.86
C SER A 181 6.58 -13.99 -6.31
N ARG A 182 7.12 -15.12 -5.81
CA ARG A 182 8.49 -15.23 -5.29
C ARG A 182 9.46 -15.93 -6.25
N MET A 183 8.97 -16.40 -7.41
CA MET A 183 9.82 -17.02 -8.42
C MET A 183 10.59 -15.96 -9.20
N GLY A 184 11.80 -16.30 -9.66
CA GLY A 184 12.67 -15.42 -10.43
C GLY A 184 13.61 -14.57 -9.58
N LEU A 185 14.38 -13.74 -10.28
CA LEU A 185 15.36 -12.83 -9.71
C LEU A 185 14.81 -11.41 -9.77
N THR A 186 14.63 -10.79 -8.61
CA THR A 186 14.12 -9.41 -8.51
C THR A 186 15.21 -8.48 -7.98
N THR A 187 15.52 -7.46 -8.77
CA THR A 187 16.28 -6.29 -8.33
C THR A 187 15.29 -5.21 -7.91
N SER A 188 15.44 -4.66 -6.72
CA SER A 188 14.55 -3.66 -6.16
C SER A 188 15.32 -2.40 -5.76
N ARG A 189 14.70 -1.26 -5.99
CA ARG A 189 15.14 0.06 -5.54
C ARG A 189 13.96 0.83 -4.99
N SER A 190 14.10 1.37 -3.80
CA SER A 190 13.03 2.14 -3.18
C SER A 190 13.56 3.36 -2.44
N LEU A 191 12.77 4.41 -2.45
CA LEU A 191 13.01 5.65 -1.74
C LEU A 191 11.71 6.13 -1.10
N GLY A 192 11.74 6.38 0.21
CA GLY A 192 10.62 6.93 0.97
C GLY A 192 11.01 8.20 1.70
N LEU A 193 10.13 9.17 1.68
CA LEU A 193 10.23 10.42 2.41
C LEU A 193 8.94 10.63 3.21
N ASN A 194 9.06 10.80 4.52
CA ASN A 194 7.93 11.18 5.36
C ASN A 194 8.29 12.44 6.14
N ALA A 195 7.45 13.46 6.06
CA ALA A 195 7.65 14.72 6.76
C ALA A 195 6.36 15.16 7.45
N THR A 196 6.48 15.48 8.74
CA THR A 196 5.38 16.05 9.52
C THR A 196 5.81 17.33 10.20
N TYR A 197 4.91 18.30 10.24
CA TYR A 197 5.14 19.57 10.90
C TYR A 197 3.86 20.06 11.58
N ASP A 198 3.96 20.37 12.88
CA ASP A 198 2.85 20.86 13.69
C ASP A 198 3.14 22.29 14.18
N TRP A 199 2.49 23.30 13.55
CA TRP A 199 2.37 24.66 14.09
C TRP A 199 1.15 24.77 15.00
N LYS A 200 1.06 25.85 15.70
CA LYS A 200 -0.10 26.12 16.58
C LYS A 200 -1.46 26.02 15.88
N ARG A 201 -1.53 26.42 14.61
CA ARG A 201 -2.76 26.45 13.82
C ARG A 201 -2.74 25.58 12.58
N VAL A 202 -1.59 25.09 12.19
CA VAL A 202 -1.40 24.31 10.95
C VAL A 202 -0.69 23.02 11.27
N LYS A 203 -1.26 21.90 10.83
CA LYS A 203 -0.61 20.60 10.84
C LYS A 203 -0.43 20.15 9.40
N LEU A 204 0.81 19.90 9.03
CA LEU A 204 1.17 19.39 7.71
C LEU A 204 1.79 18.01 7.86
N ARG A 205 1.32 17.06 7.07
CA ARG A 205 1.86 15.72 6.95
C ARG A 205 2.01 15.42 5.48
N SER A 206 3.12 14.80 5.11
CA SER A 206 3.36 14.37 3.73
C SER A 206 4.21 13.12 3.71
N ASN A 207 3.92 12.23 2.78
CA ASN A 207 4.79 11.12 2.45
C ASN A 207 4.88 10.96 0.94
N ILE A 208 6.06 10.58 0.49
CA ILE A 208 6.36 10.24 -0.90
C ILE A 208 7.10 8.92 -0.87
N GLN A 209 6.66 7.96 -1.67
CA GLN A 209 7.27 6.64 -1.80
C GLN A 209 7.44 6.31 -3.27
N TYR A 210 8.63 5.87 -3.63
CA TYR A 210 8.94 5.32 -4.93
C TYR A 210 9.47 3.91 -4.79
N VAL A 211 8.98 3.00 -5.60
CA VAL A 211 9.51 1.63 -5.72
C VAL A 211 9.67 1.30 -7.19
N GLY A 212 10.86 0.83 -7.54
CA GLY A 212 11.16 0.26 -8.85
C GLY A 212 11.64 -1.18 -8.69
N THR A 213 11.09 -2.10 -9.48
CA THR A 213 11.52 -3.50 -9.50
C THR A 213 11.79 -3.96 -10.93
N ASP A 214 12.84 -4.75 -11.12
CA ASP A 214 13.17 -5.46 -12.36
C ASP A 214 13.26 -6.94 -12.04
N ARG A 215 12.33 -7.73 -12.57
CA ARG A 215 12.19 -9.16 -12.31
C ARG A 215 12.44 -9.96 -13.57
N LEU A 216 13.35 -10.92 -13.46
CA LEU A 216 13.64 -11.92 -14.46
C LEU A 216 13.13 -13.27 -14.00
N GLU A 217 12.39 -13.95 -14.87
CA GLU A 217 11.84 -15.27 -14.59
C GLU A 217 12.04 -16.20 -15.79
N ASP A 218 12.75 -17.31 -15.55
CA ASP A 218 12.86 -18.41 -16.47
C ASP A 218 12.09 -19.60 -15.90
N SER A 219 11.18 -20.16 -16.66
CA SER A 219 10.40 -21.31 -16.22
C SER A 219 10.41 -22.45 -17.24
N ARG A 220 10.40 -23.67 -16.73
CA ARG A 220 10.18 -24.89 -17.50
C ARG A 220 9.01 -25.63 -16.90
N THR A 221 8.04 -25.95 -17.75
CA THR A 221 6.80 -26.60 -17.33
C THR A 221 6.65 -27.90 -18.11
N THR A 222 6.34 -28.98 -17.40
CA THR A 222 5.93 -30.26 -17.99
C THR A 222 4.54 -30.56 -17.48
N VAL A 223 3.60 -30.80 -18.37
CA VAL A 223 2.23 -31.19 -18.05
C VAL A 223 1.94 -32.53 -18.68
N ASP A 224 1.80 -33.56 -17.84
CA ASP A 224 1.43 -34.90 -18.26
C ASP A 224 -0.07 -35.09 -18.05
N ASN A 225 -0.79 -35.38 -19.12
CA ASN A 225 -2.22 -35.70 -19.07
C ASN A 225 -2.41 -37.20 -19.30
N PHE A 226 -2.97 -37.87 -18.30
CA PHE A 226 -3.31 -39.29 -18.36
C PHE A 226 -4.82 -39.43 -18.62
N LEU A 227 -5.19 -39.48 -19.89
CA LEU A 227 -6.54 -39.88 -20.32
C LEU A 227 -6.50 -41.36 -20.67
N ARG A 228 -7.57 -42.09 -20.35
CA ARG A 228 -7.65 -43.56 -20.26
C ARG A 228 -6.92 -44.38 -21.35
N GLU A 229 -6.78 -43.88 -22.58
CA GLU A 229 -6.10 -44.55 -23.68
C GLU A 229 -5.05 -43.69 -24.39
N ASP A 230 -5.05 -42.37 -24.16
CA ASP A 230 -4.15 -41.43 -24.80
C ASP A 230 -3.26 -40.71 -23.78
N LYS A 231 -1.97 -40.86 -23.89
CA LYS A 231 -0.99 -40.09 -23.13
C LYS A 231 -0.63 -38.82 -23.91
N SER A 232 -0.80 -37.66 -23.29
CA SER A 232 -0.30 -36.43 -23.86
C SER A 232 0.62 -35.69 -22.90
N ILE A 233 1.74 -35.18 -23.44
CA ILE A 233 2.74 -34.44 -22.70
C ILE A 233 2.87 -33.07 -23.35
N ASN A 234 2.77 -32.00 -22.54
CA ASN A 234 3.11 -30.66 -22.99
C ASN A 234 4.39 -30.20 -22.27
N LEU A 235 5.41 -29.86 -23.04
CA LEU A 235 6.65 -29.29 -22.57
C LEU A 235 6.67 -27.81 -22.90
N GLY A 236 6.96 -26.97 -21.92
CA GLY A 236 7.03 -25.54 -22.13
C GLY A 236 8.25 -24.92 -21.47
N THR A 237 8.86 -23.96 -22.16
CA THR A 237 9.84 -23.03 -21.59
C THR A 237 9.32 -21.63 -21.76
N SER A 238 9.50 -20.78 -20.75
CA SER A 238 9.20 -19.35 -20.89
C SER A 238 10.25 -18.50 -20.20
N HIS A 239 10.53 -17.38 -20.84
CA HIS A 239 11.37 -16.32 -20.34
C HIS A 239 10.51 -15.06 -20.20
N SER A 240 10.53 -14.40 -19.03
CA SER A 240 9.79 -13.18 -18.78
C SER A 240 10.65 -12.17 -18.03
N ARG A 241 10.64 -10.92 -18.51
CA ARG A 241 11.16 -9.76 -17.81
C ARG A 241 10.03 -8.81 -17.48
N GLN A 242 9.95 -8.38 -16.25
CA GLN A 242 8.92 -7.44 -15.79
C GLN A 242 9.57 -6.30 -15.00
N GLN A 243 9.33 -5.08 -15.47
CA GLN A 243 9.77 -3.85 -14.82
C GLN A 243 8.55 -3.12 -14.27
N ASN A 244 8.56 -2.82 -12.98
CA ASN A 244 7.50 -2.05 -12.33
C ASN A 244 8.09 -0.78 -11.74
N HIS A 245 7.35 0.31 -11.88
CA HIS A 245 7.62 1.60 -11.25
C HIS A 245 6.35 2.06 -10.55
N GLU A 246 6.45 2.36 -9.28
CA GLU A 246 5.32 2.89 -8.51
C GLU A 246 5.76 4.14 -7.73
N LEU A 247 4.95 5.18 -7.80
CA LEU A 247 5.10 6.41 -7.05
C LEU A 247 3.79 6.69 -6.32
N VAL A 248 3.88 6.83 -4.99
CA VAL A 248 2.77 7.24 -4.13
C VAL A 248 3.16 8.53 -3.44
N ALA A 249 2.31 9.54 -3.51
CA ALA A 249 2.50 10.80 -2.81
C ALA A 249 1.19 11.22 -2.13
N ASN A 250 1.25 11.39 -0.81
CA ASN A 250 0.12 11.77 0.01
C ASN A 250 0.48 13.01 0.81
N ALA A 251 -0.48 13.91 0.99
CA ALA A 251 -0.34 15.03 1.91
C ALA A 251 -1.64 15.24 2.70
N SER A 252 -1.51 15.82 3.88
CA SER A 252 -2.64 16.20 4.72
C SER A 252 -2.33 17.53 5.38
N LEU A 253 -3.15 18.52 5.11
CA LEU A 253 -3.12 19.84 5.71
C LEU A 253 -4.36 19.99 6.59
N GLU A 254 -4.17 20.18 7.89
CA GLU A 254 -5.23 20.66 8.80
C GLU A 254 -4.90 22.07 9.22
N TRP A 255 -5.75 23.02 8.87
CA TRP A 255 -5.56 24.43 9.18
C TRP A 255 -6.74 24.98 10.00
N LYS A 256 -6.46 25.32 11.26
CA LYS A 256 -7.39 26.06 12.12
C LYS A 256 -7.29 27.55 11.76
N MET A 257 -8.13 28.01 10.82
CA MET A 257 -8.13 29.39 10.32
C MET A 257 -8.42 30.36 11.46
N ASP A 258 -9.39 30.00 12.30
CA ASP A 258 -9.72 30.68 13.54
C ASP A 258 -10.17 29.68 14.63
N SER A 259 -10.74 30.14 15.75
CA SER A 259 -11.19 29.28 16.86
C SER A 259 -12.41 28.41 16.51
N VAL A 260 -13.12 28.72 15.44
CA VAL A 260 -14.38 28.07 15.03
C VAL A 260 -14.34 27.46 13.65
N THR A 261 -13.35 27.83 12.80
CA THR A 261 -13.24 27.39 11.40
C THR A 261 -12.01 26.51 11.20
N THR A 262 -12.21 25.32 10.67
CA THR A 262 -11.14 24.37 10.34
C THR A 262 -11.25 23.95 8.87
N LEU A 263 -10.13 23.99 8.17
CA LEU A 263 -9.96 23.48 6.81
C LEU A 263 -9.08 22.23 6.89
N ILE A 264 -9.54 21.17 6.22
CA ILE A 264 -8.74 19.94 5.99
C ILE A 264 -8.62 19.76 4.48
N PHE A 265 -7.40 19.53 4.01
CA PHE A 265 -7.12 19.23 2.60
C PHE A 265 -6.21 18.02 2.51
N ARG A 266 -6.61 17.00 1.74
CA ARG A 266 -5.87 15.73 1.59
C ARG A 266 -5.80 15.34 0.12
N PRO A 267 -4.75 15.73 -0.60
CA PRO A 267 -4.43 15.17 -1.90
C PRO A 267 -3.71 13.82 -1.75
N GLN A 268 -4.02 12.88 -2.64
CA GLN A 268 -3.34 11.61 -2.79
C GLN A 268 -3.09 11.37 -4.27
N TYR A 269 -1.86 11.06 -4.63
CA TYR A 269 -1.45 10.74 -5.99
C TYR A 269 -0.76 9.38 -6.01
N ARG A 270 -1.18 8.54 -6.95
CA ARG A 270 -0.53 7.26 -7.23
C ARG A 270 -0.29 7.17 -8.73
N PHE A 271 0.93 6.80 -9.08
CA PHE A 271 1.32 6.46 -10.43
C PHE A 271 1.94 5.06 -10.43
N SER A 272 1.60 4.25 -11.42
CA SER A 272 2.24 2.96 -11.65
C SER A 272 2.48 2.75 -13.14
N ALA A 273 3.65 2.20 -13.47
CA ALA A 273 3.99 1.73 -14.80
C ALA A 273 4.51 0.30 -14.70
N ASN A 274 4.06 -0.55 -15.61
CA ASN A 274 4.44 -1.94 -15.72
C ASN A 274 4.80 -2.26 -17.16
N ASP A 275 6.06 -2.63 -17.38
CA ASP A 275 6.58 -3.11 -18.65
C ASP A 275 6.88 -4.60 -18.53
N ARG A 276 6.29 -5.40 -19.39
CA ARG A 276 6.51 -6.84 -19.42
C ARG A 276 6.86 -7.30 -20.83
N GLU A 277 7.96 -8.02 -20.91
CA GLU A 277 8.37 -8.76 -22.10
C GLU A 277 8.31 -10.25 -21.77
N ASN A 278 7.77 -11.03 -22.66
CA ASN A 278 7.72 -12.48 -22.50
C ASN A 278 7.98 -13.17 -23.83
N SER A 279 8.67 -14.30 -23.76
CA SER A 279 8.83 -15.25 -24.85
C SER A 279 8.66 -16.67 -24.34
N GLY A 280 8.20 -17.57 -25.17
CA GLY A 280 7.96 -18.93 -24.79
C GLY A 280 7.95 -19.89 -25.97
N PHE A 281 8.35 -21.12 -25.70
CA PHE A 281 8.30 -22.22 -26.62
C PHE A 281 7.56 -23.38 -25.95
N GLN A 282 6.67 -24.03 -26.67
CA GLN A 282 5.87 -25.15 -26.20
C GLN A 282 5.85 -26.26 -27.26
N GLU A 283 5.95 -27.50 -26.81
CA GLU A 283 5.79 -28.72 -27.59
C GLU A 283 4.62 -29.54 -27.03
N GLY A 284 3.76 -30.00 -27.89
CA GLY A 284 2.68 -30.94 -27.57
C GLY A 284 2.92 -32.31 -28.18
N TRP A 285 3.06 -33.31 -27.33
CA TRP A 285 3.32 -34.69 -27.69
C TRP A 285 2.10 -35.56 -27.41
N GLY A 286 1.79 -36.50 -28.25
CA GLY A 286 0.73 -37.50 -28.04
C GLY A 286 1.21 -38.88 -28.44
N ASN A 287 1.18 -39.86 -27.53
CA ASN A 287 1.69 -41.21 -27.74
C ASN A 287 3.10 -41.26 -28.34
N ASP A 288 3.99 -40.44 -27.74
CA ASP A 288 5.41 -40.26 -28.11
C ASP A 288 5.63 -39.66 -29.54
N VAL A 289 4.59 -39.06 -30.15
CA VAL A 289 4.67 -38.34 -31.44
C VAL A 289 4.50 -36.85 -31.18
N LEU A 290 5.35 -36.02 -31.79
CA LEU A 290 5.23 -34.57 -31.75
C LEU A 290 4.02 -34.13 -32.60
N LEU A 291 3.01 -33.51 -31.92
CA LEU A 291 1.77 -33.08 -32.55
C LEU A 291 1.82 -31.62 -32.99
N ASN A 292 2.39 -30.77 -32.15
CA ASN A 292 2.50 -29.35 -32.43
C ASN A 292 3.68 -28.69 -31.71
N GLU A 293 4.15 -27.59 -32.28
CA GLU A 293 5.09 -26.67 -31.66
C GLU A 293 4.47 -25.28 -31.66
N ARG A 294 4.66 -24.54 -30.58
CA ARG A 294 4.22 -23.15 -30.47
C ARG A 294 5.36 -22.28 -29.98
N GLU A 295 5.70 -21.28 -30.78
CA GLU A 295 6.58 -20.18 -30.39
C GLU A 295 5.71 -18.95 -30.10
N SER A 296 5.97 -18.24 -29.02
CA SER A 296 5.23 -17.04 -28.65
C SER A 296 6.15 -15.97 -28.11
N SER A 297 5.86 -14.72 -28.44
CA SER A 297 6.50 -13.54 -27.88
C SER A 297 5.46 -12.45 -27.67
N GLY A 298 5.70 -11.58 -26.71
CA GLY A 298 4.80 -10.48 -26.45
C GLY A 298 5.42 -9.40 -25.57
N THR A 299 4.89 -8.20 -25.74
CA THR A 299 5.18 -7.04 -24.88
C THR A 299 3.87 -6.50 -24.31
N ASN A 300 3.90 -6.05 -23.08
CA ASN A 300 2.77 -5.36 -22.45
C ASN A 300 3.32 -4.16 -21.72
N HIS A 301 2.93 -2.97 -22.16
CA HIS A 301 3.20 -1.71 -21.49
C HIS A 301 1.89 -1.21 -20.88
N ASN A 302 1.87 -1.02 -19.57
CA ASN A 302 0.71 -0.49 -18.85
C ASN A 302 1.14 0.66 -17.97
N SER A 303 0.48 1.80 -18.07
CA SER A 303 0.65 2.93 -17.18
C SER A 303 -0.69 3.36 -16.60
N ARG A 304 -0.69 3.73 -15.33
CA ARG A 304 -1.89 4.19 -14.62
C ARG A 304 -1.53 5.32 -13.67
N TYR A 305 -2.38 6.34 -13.63
CA TYR A 305 -2.37 7.29 -12.53
C TYR A 305 -3.75 7.41 -11.87
N ASN A 306 -3.74 7.77 -10.60
CA ASN A 306 -4.92 8.08 -9.82
C ASN A 306 -4.60 9.30 -8.95
N LEU A 307 -5.42 10.33 -9.03
CA LEU A 307 -5.37 11.51 -8.17
C LEU A 307 -6.71 11.63 -7.45
N THR A 308 -6.65 11.62 -6.12
CA THR A 308 -7.82 11.90 -5.29
C THR A 308 -7.54 13.11 -4.39
N MET A 309 -8.52 13.94 -4.17
CA MET A 309 -8.43 15.13 -3.33
C MET A 309 -9.67 15.22 -2.46
N MET A 310 -9.48 15.38 -1.16
CA MET A 310 -10.55 15.68 -0.22
C MET A 310 -10.32 17.07 0.36
N LEU A 311 -11.33 17.93 0.26
CA LEU A 311 -11.38 19.25 0.88
C LEU A 311 -12.56 19.27 1.84
N GLN A 312 -12.32 19.58 3.10
CA GLN A 312 -13.37 19.72 4.10
C GLN A 312 -13.21 21.05 4.83
N LEU A 313 -14.25 21.86 4.78
CA LEU A 313 -14.35 23.11 5.52
C LEU A 313 -15.47 22.94 6.55
N SER A 314 -15.15 23.13 7.84
CA SER A 314 -16.14 23.09 8.91
C SER A 314 -16.10 24.36 9.73
N ARG A 315 -17.28 24.82 10.14
CA ARG A 315 -17.45 26.03 10.97
C ARG A 315 -18.45 25.78 12.09
N LYS A 316 -18.01 26.01 13.32
CA LYS A 316 -18.90 26.06 14.49
C LYS A 316 -19.65 27.39 14.51
N LEU A 317 -20.98 27.33 14.51
CA LEU A 317 -21.84 28.50 14.47
C LEU A 317 -22.32 28.95 15.86
N SER A 318 -22.31 28.02 16.84
CA SER A 318 -22.63 28.31 18.24
C SER A 318 -21.87 27.44 19.21
N ARG A 319 -21.84 27.87 20.48
CA ARG A 319 -21.22 27.08 21.58
C ARG A 319 -22.03 25.82 21.93
N LEU A 320 -23.31 25.78 21.59
CA LEU A 320 -24.21 24.66 21.87
C LEU A 320 -24.06 23.48 20.93
N GLY A 321 -23.16 23.57 19.92
CA GLY A 321 -22.88 22.47 19.00
C GLY A 321 -23.46 22.69 17.59
N ARG A 322 -24.12 23.83 17.29
CA ARG A 322 -24.52 24.16 15.90
C ARG A 322 -23.28 24.27 15.04
N ASN A 323 -23.26 23.55 13.94
CA ASN A 323 -22.13 23.59 13.00
C ASN A 323 -22.58 23.33 11.56
N VAL A 324 -21.74 23.73 10.63
CA VAL A 324 -21.87 23.44 9.20
C VAL A 324 -20.54 22.92 8.68
N ALA A 325 -20.59 21.88 7.86
CA ALA A 325 -19.44 21.33 7.19
C ALA A 325 -19.72 21.12 5.70
N LEU A 326 -18.80 21.56 4.86
CA LEU A 326 -18.77 21.29 3.43
C LEU A 326 -17.61 20.34 3.16
N LYS A 327 -17.89 19.19 2.55
CA LYS A 327 -16.86 18.22 2.10
C LYS A 327 -16.96 18.09 0.58
N VAL A 328 -15.83 18.18 -0.08
CA VAL A 328 -15.69 17.98 -1.52
C VAL A 328 -14.64 16.89 -1.73
N ASP A 329 -15.04 15.77 -2.30
CA ASP A 329 -14.16 14.72 -2.76
C ASP A 329 -14.07 14.83 -4.29
N TYR A 330 -12.87 14.85 -4.83
CA TYR A 330 -12.60 14.82 -6.27
C TYR A 330 -11.63 13.67 -6.56
N GLY A 331 -11.90 12.93 -7.62
CA GLY A 331 -11.02 11.87 -8.10
C GLY A 331 -10.92 11.89 -9.61
N THR A 332 -9.71 11.65 -10.13
CA THR A 332 -9.48 11.40 -11.54
C THR A 332 -8.46 10.28 -11.69
N ASN A 333 -8.67 9.46 -12.70
CA ASN A 333 -7.79 8.34 -13.04
C ASN A 333 -7.66 8.23 -14.56
N ALA A 334 -6.49 7.79 -15.01
CA ALA A 334 -6.34 7.26 -16.35
C ALA A 334 -5.42 6.04 -16.35
N SER A 335 -5.65 5.16 -17.29
CA SER A 335 -4.74 4.04 -17.58
C SER A 335 -4.65 3.84 -19.08
N SER A 336 -3.42 3.55 -19.55
CA SER A 336 -3.15 3.19 -20.94
C SER A 336 -2.43 1.85 -20.98
N THR A 337 -2.88 0.96 -21.84
CA THR A 337 -2.28 -0.36 -22.05
C THR A 337 -2.00 -0.56 -23.54
N ASP A 338 -0.74 -0.79 -23.89
CA ASP A 338 -0.30 -1.25 -25.22
C ASP A 338 0.22 -2.69 -25.07
N ARG A 339 -0.44 -3.63 -25.72
CA ARG A 339 -0.07 -5.05 -25.72
C ARG A 339 0.15 -5.53 -27.13
N LYS A 340 1.31 -6.14 -27.36
CA LYS A 340 1.62 -6.83 -28.60
C LYS A 340 1.83 -8.31 -28.32
N SER A 341 1.28 -9.18 -29.15
CA SER A 341 1.47 -10.62 -29.03
C SER A 341 1.63 -11.24 -30.40
N LEU A 342 2.67 -12.05 -30.56
CA LEU A 342 2.94 -12.86 -31.72
C LEU A 342 3.01 -14.32 -31.30
N SER A 343 2.25 -15.19 -31.93
CA SER A 343 2.42 -16.62 -31.75
C SER A 343 2.35 -17.36 -33.07
N THR A 344 3.26 -18.32 -33.24
CA THR A 344 3.31 -19.23 -34.38
C THR A 344 3.11 -20.65 -33.86
N THR A 345 2.08 -21.31 -34.33
CA THR A 345 1.82 -22.73 -34.00
C THR A 345 1.95 -23.55 -35.27
N ARG A 346 2.81 -24.59 -35.24
CA ARG A 346 2.94 -25.58 -36.29
C ARG A 346 2.25 -26.86 -35.89
N TYR A 347 1.39 -27.40 -36.71
CA TYR A 347 0.70 -28.66 -36.50
C TYR A 347 1.28 -29.71 -37.47
N PHE A 348 1.91 -30.76 -36.93
CA PHE A 348 2.61 -31.75 -37.72
C PHE A 348 1.67 -32.75 -38.40
N LYS A 349 0.54 -33.04 -37.76
CA LYS A 349 -0.46 -33.96 -38.33
C LYS A 349 -1.03 -33.50 -39.67
N ASN A 350 -1.25 -32.21 -39.85
CA ASN A 350 -1.88 -31.62 -41.06
C ASN A 350 -0.89 -30.79 -41.86
N ASN A 351 0.36 -30.70 -41.42
CA ASN A 351 1.39 -29.83 -41.98
C ASN A 351 0.91 -28.37 -42.17
N THR A 352 0.19 -27.85 -41.13
CA THR A 352 -0.37 -26.49 -41.17
C THR A 352 0.37 -25.59 -40.19
N LYS A 353 0.41 -24.30 -40.53
CA LYS A 353 0.99 -23.25 -39.70
C LYS A 353 -0.10 -22.21 -39.43
N LYS A 354 -0.28 -21.87 -38.12
CA LYS A 354 -1.15 -20.80 -37.70
C LYS A 354 -0.29 -19.68 -37.09
N ILE A 355 -0.43 -18.47 -37.63
CA ILE A 355 0.21 -17.26 -37.09
C ILE A 355 -0.91 -16.44 -36.50
N GLN A 356 -0.66 -15.87 -35.30
CA GLN A 356 -1.54 -14.92 -34.63
C GLN A 356 -0.67 -13.74 -34.22
N ASN A 357 -0.93 -12.58 -34.81
CA ASN A 357 -0.19 -11.34 -34.56
C ASN A 357 -1.18 -10.25 -34.22
N GLN A 358 -1.20 -9.84 -32.96
CA GLN A 358 -2.21 -8.93 -32.42
C GLN A 358 -1.58 -7.77 -31.68
N LYS A 359 -2.17 -6.58 -31.83
CA LYS A 359 -1.91 -5.42 -30.99
C LYS A 359 -3.23 -4.97 -30.36
N ILE A 360 -3.20 -4.72 -29.07
CA ILE A 360 -4.35 -4.20 -28.29
C ILE A 360 -3.91 -2.89 -27.65
N GLU A 361 -4.66 -1.84 -27.94
CA GLU A 361 -4.57 -0.55 -27.28
C GLU A 361 -5.84 -0.36 -26.45
N ASP A 362 -5.69 -0.07 -25.16
CA ASP A 362 -6.80 0.07 -24.22
C ASP A 362 -6.55 1.30 -23.34
N ASP A 363 -7.33 2.36 -23.59
CA ASP A 363 -7.25 3.61 -22.87
C ASP A 363 -8.52 3.81 -22.05
N VAL A 364 -8.33 4.02 -20.76
CA VAL A 364 -9.43 4.30 -19.83
C VAL A 364 -9.11 5.58 -19.10
N ASP A 365 -10.05 6.51 -19.09
CA ASP A 365 -9.97 7.72 -18.28
C ASP A 365 -11.29 8.00 -17.57
N GLY A 366 -11.23 8.72 -16.48
CA GLY A 366 -12.41 9.06 -15.75
C GLY A 366 -12.19 10.09 -14.65
N TYR A 367 -13.28 10.68 -14.25
CA TYR A 367 -13.29 11.53 -13.06
C TYR A 367 -14.61 11.39 -12.31
N ASN A 368 -14.54 11.67 -11.02
CA ASN A 368 -15.71 11.72 -10.16
C ASN A 368 -15.55 12.85 -9.15
N TYR A 369 -16.67 13.44 -8.78
CA TYR A 369 -16.70 14.32 -7.63
C TYR A 369 -17.95 14.08 -6.79
N ARG A 370 -17.78 14.32 -5.50
CA ARG A 370 -18.87 14.30 -4.51
C ARG A 370 -18.80 15.57 -3.70
N VAL A 371 -19.94 16.27 -3.62
CA VAL A 371 -20.12 17.44 -2.75
C VAL A 371 -21.10 17.05 -1.67
N GLN A 372 -20.73 17.24 -0.41
CA GLN A 372 -21.54 16.90 0.75
C GLN A 372 -21.62 18.11 1.67
N LEU A 373 -22.85 18.52 1.99
CA LEU A 373 -23.14 19.55 2.96
C LEU A 373 -23.79 18.89 4.19
N VAL A 374 -23.23 19.17 5.35
CA VAL A 374 -23.74 18.68 6.64
C VAL A 374 -24.05 19.88 7.52
N TYR A 375 -25.26 19.93 8.07
CA TYR A 375 -25.69 20.92 9.03
C TYR A 375 -26.18 20.23 10.29
N VAL A 376 -25.71 20.70 11.44
CA VAL A 376 -26.08 20.18 12.76
C VAL A 376 -26.75 21.27 13.56
N GLU A 377 -27.98 21.00 14.01
CA GLU A 377 -28.77 21.84 14.89
C GLU A 377 -28.91 21.19 16.25
N PRO A 378 -28.45 21.80 17.33
CA PRO A 378 -28.74 21.32 18.69
C PRO A 378 -30.20 21.60 19.05
N LEU A 379 -30.89 20.58 19.51
CA LEU A 379 -32.26 20.64 19.99
C LEU A 379 -32.32 20.60 21.54
N PRO A 380 -33.43 20.96 22.18
CA PRO A 380 -33.63 20.77 23.62
C PRO A 380 -33.39 19.32 24.05
N TRP A 381 -33.12 19.10 25.35
CA TRP A 381 -32.87 17.78 25.98
C TRP A 381 -31.67 16.99 25.42
N ARG A 382 -30.63 17.69 24.97
CA ARG A 382 -29.38 17.10 24.41
C ARG A 382 -29.60 16.27 23.13
N HIS A 383 -30.65 16.57 22.38
CA HIS A 383 -30.84 16.02 21.05
C HIS A 383 -30.11 16.87 20.00
N PHE A 384 -29.75 16.23 18.87
CA PHE A 384 -29.18 16.90 17.72
C PHE A 384 -29.93 16.48 16.46
N LEU A 385 -30.25 17.45 15.61
CA LEU A 385 -30.75 17.21 14.26
C LEU A 385 -29.61 17.38 13.28
N GLN A 386 -29.30 16.33 12.55
CA GLN A 386 -28.30 16.38 11.48
C GLN A 386 -28.99 16.29 10.13
N LEU A 387 -28.77 17.30 9.30
CA LEU A 387 -29.19 17.32 7.90
C LEU A 387 -27.96 17.10 7.03
N ARG A 388 -28.03 16.11 6.13
CA ARG A 388 -26.96 15.77 5.20
C ARG A 388 -27.51 15.78 3.78
N TYR A 389 -26.93 16.61 2.92
CA TYR A 389 -27.17 16.60 1.48
C TYR A 389 -25.90 16.15 0.77
N SER A 390 -26.02 15.25 -0.21
CA SER A 390 -24.89 14.73 -0.97
C SER A 390 -25.25 14.69 -2.44
N TYR A 391 -24.39 15.25 -3.28
CA TYR A 391 -24.44 15.14 -4.73
C TYR A 391 -23.16 14.46 -5.23
N GLN A 392 -23.30 13.47 -6.11
CA GLN A 392 -22.20 12.74 -6.69
C GLN A 392 -22.35 12.65 -8.21
N TYR A 393 -21.24 12.84 -8.91
CA TYR A 393 -21.18 12.68 -10.36
C TYR A 393 -19.94 11.85 -10.71
N ARG A 394 -20.05 10.97 -11.72
CA ARG A 394 -18.96 10.11 -12.20
C ARG A 394 -19.05 9.98 -13.71
N VAL A 395 -17.88 10.06 -14.37
CA VAL A 395 -17.68 9.77 -15.79
C VAL A 395 -16.54 8.76 -15.90
N ASN A 396 -16.72 7.74 -16.71
CA ASN A 396 -15.67 6.82 -17.13
C ASN A 396 -15.78 6.64 -18.65
N ASN A 397 -14.67 6.80 -19.33
CA ASN A 397 -14.51 6.54 -20.75
C ASN A 397 -13.58 5.33 -20.90
N SER A 398 -13.82 4.51 -21.91
CA SER A 398 -12.98 3.37 -22.24
C SER A 398 -12.98 3.17 -23.74
N ASP A 399 -11.82 3.28 -24.34
CA ASP A 399 -11.57 3.10 -25.77
C ASP A 399 -10.64 1.90 -25.94
N ARG A 400 -11.07 0.92 -26.72
CA ARG A 400 -10.28 -0.28 -26.97
C ARG A 400 -10.19 -0.55 -28.45
N PHE A 401 -8.96 -0.65 -28.95
CA PHE A 401 -8.65 -1.01 -30.33
C PHE A 401 -7.90 -2.33 -30.36
N VAL A 402 -8.31 -3.20 -31.28
CA VAL A 402 -7.66 -4.49 -31.53
C VAL A 402 -7.27 -4.54 -32.97
N TYR A 403 -6.01 -4.75 -33.24
CA TYR A 403 -5.44 -4.88 -34.58
C TYR A 403 -4.91 -6.30 -34.73
N ASP A 404 -5.32 -6.95 -35.82
CA ASP A 404 -4.82 -8.24 -36.21
C ASP A 404 -4.04 -8.06 -37.54
N TRP A 405 -2.87 -8.67 -37.60
CA TRP A 405 -2.07 -8.72 -38.83
C TRP A 405 -1.91 -10.16 -39.28
N ASP A 406 -2.17 -10.40 -40.55
CA ASP A 406 -2.02 -11.71 -41.20
C ASP A 406 -0.53 -12.08 -41.43
#